data_d259ba26ddc7c9e9b7e3f13de8df5341
#
_entry.id   d259ba26ddc7c9e9b7e3f13de8df5341
#
_cell.length_a   1.000
_cell.length_b   1.000
_cell.length_c   1.000
_cell.angle_alpha   90.00
_cell.angle_beta   90.00
_cell.angle_gamma   90.00
#
_symmetry.space_group_name_H-M   'P 1'
#
loop_
_entity.id
_entity.type
_entity.pdbx_description
1 polymer ?
#
loop_
_entity_poly.entity_id
_entity_poly.type
_entity_poly.pdbx_seq_one_letter_code
_entity_poly.pdbx_strand_id
1 'polypeptide(L)'
;MAEILIPIFFFLSVLAGILGPRYLRYKHEQRMKELDGAGGDARALKALSAERNALEQRVQALESIVCNVDFELNAKLNRLAAATQSIAALGPGPASMVVQQAEGLVSGHIRPGQRVGGRFEIVRLLGSGGMGAVYLARDEQLGEQVALKVVAGLGLLDPSATERLRREASTARKISHPNVVRLHDIGEEHGLLFLSMEYVAGESLAARLTRLGAIPATQLRPIAEQLCDGLAAAHAAGVIHRDLKPGNVLIAGDRTAKIIDFGIARPVAGAGMTATNMVIGTPEYMAPEQVRGGLVDARTDIYALGAVLYHALTGRPPFSGPSPIAVGLAQCQDPVTPPRQLRPDIPPGWEALILRALDKDPSRRFQSASELRDALREGEAPSWQGSAPTVRV
;
A
#
# COMPACT_ATOMS: atom_id res chain seq x y z
N MET A 1 2.31 -25.35 30.54
CA MET A 1 3.70 -25.26 30.02
C MET A 1 3.79 -24.81 28.56
N ALA A 2 2.80 -25.05 27.73
CA ALA A 2 2.79 -24.58 26.33
C ALA A 2 2.58 -23.07 26.19
N GLU A 3 1.84 -22.43 27.08
CA GLU A 3 1.54 -20.99 27.04
C GLU A 3 2.73 -20.07 27.34
N ILE A 4 3.79 -20.59 27.96
CA ILE A 4 4.99 -19.78 28.30
C ILE A 4 6.08 -19.97 27.22
N LEU A 5 6.08 -21.07 26.49
CA LEU A 5 7.09 -21.34 25.45
C LEU A 5 6.88 -20.52 24.17
N ILE A 6 5.64 -20.23 23.81
CA ILE A 6 5.31 -19.47 22.59
C ILE A 6 5.84 -18.02 22.65
N PRO A 7 5.63 -17.25 23.75
CA PRO A 7 6.19 -15.89 23.85
C PRO A 7 7.72 -15.88 23.90
N ILE A 8 8.37 -16.88 24.47
CA ILE A 8 9.84 -16.95 24.56
C ILE A 8 10.46 -17.23 23.19
N PHE A 9 9.90 -18.14 22.40
CA PHE A 9 10.34 -18.37 21.02
C PHE A 9 10.10 -17.17 20.12
N PHE A 10 8.97 -16.49 20.29
CA PHE A 10 8.66 -15.26 19.57
C PHE A 10 9.64 -14.14 19.93
N PHE A 11 9.95 -13.96 21.22
CA PHE A 11 10.91 -12.97 21.69
C PHE A 11 12.35 -13.24 21.19
N LEU A 12 12.76 -14.51 21.14
CA LEU A 12 14.07 -14.91 20.62
C LEU A 12 14.18 -14.73 19.09
N SER A 13 13.14 -14.99 18.32
CA SER A 13 13.16 -14.79 16.87
C SER A 13 13.13 -13.29 16.52
N VAL A 14 12.39 -12.46 17.26
CA VAL A 14 12.41 -11.00 17.12
C VAL A 14 13.78 -10.44 17.51
N LEU A 15 14.38 -10.92 18.59
CA LEU A 15 15.72 -10.50 19.02
C LEU A 15 16.80 -10.90 17.99
N ALA A 16 16.71 -12.09 17.42
CA ALA A 16 17.60 -12.56 16.37
C ALA A 16 17.42 -11.75 15.05
N GLY A 17 16.20 -11.37 14.69
CA GLY A 17 15.91 -10.54 13.52
C GLY A 17 16.39 -9.09 13.66
N ILE A 18 16.33 -8.52 14.87
CA ILE A 18 16.70 -7.11 15.12
C ILE A 18 18.20 -6.97 15.41
N LEU A 19 18.77 -7.87 16.19
CA LEU A 19 20.17 -7.79 16.61
C LEU A 19 21.12 -8.53 15.66
N GLY A 20 20.64 -9.56 14.94
CA GLY A 20 21.44 -10.35 14.02
C GLY A 20 22.10 -9.50 12.92
N PRO A 21 21.36 -8.68 12.15
CA PRO A 21 21.94 -7.84 11.11
C PRO A 21 22.87 -6.76 11.67
N ARG A 22 22.56 -6.18 12.84
CA ARG A 22 23.41 -5.16 13.49
C ARG A 22 24.71 -5.77 14.05
N TYR A 23 24.59 -6.94 14.67
CA TYR A 23 25.75 -7.66 15.19
C TYR A 23 26.66 -8.16 14.05
N LEU A 24 26.10 -8.63 12.93
CA LEU A 24 26.85 -9.04 11.74
C LEU A 24 27.53 -7.85 11.07
N ARG A 25 26.88 -6.68 10.97
CA ARG A 25 27.53 -5.44 10.48
C ARG A 25 28.66 -4.99 11.38
N TYR A 26 28.42 -4.95 12.69
CA TYR A 26 29.46 -4.56 13.66
C TYR A 26 30.67 -5.50 13.60
N LYS A 27 30.44 -6.80 13.54
CA LYS A 27 31.51 -7.81 13.41
C LYS A 27 32.23 -7.74 12.06
N HIS A 28 31.50 -7.40 11.00
CA HIS A 28 32.06 -7.17 9.68
C HIS A 28 32.93 -5.91 9.62
N GLU A 29 32.47 -4.80 10.20
CA GLU A 29 33.26 -3.56 10.28
C GLU A 29 34.53 -3.73 11.13
N GLN A 30 34.50 -4.48 12.20
CA GLN A 30 35.66 -4.81 13.01
C GLN A 30 36.68 -5.64 12.19
N ARG A 31 36.22 -6.68 11.48
CA ARG A 31 37.06 -7.50 10.62
C ARG A 31 37.57 -6.73 9.40
N MET A 32 36.83 -5.83 8.82
CA MET A 32 37.30 -4.97 7.74
C MET A 32 38.40 -4.02 8.21
N LYS A 33 38.29 -3.44 9.42
CA LYS A 33 39.35 -2.62 10.04
C LYS A 33 40.62 -3.42 10.34
N GLU A 34 40.49 -4.70 10.70
CA GLU A 34 41.64 -5.60 10.89
C GLU A 34 42.33 -5.98 9.58
N LEU A 35 41.56 -6.05 8.48
CA LEU A 35 42.09 -6.40 7.14
C LEU A 35 42.69 -5.19 6.41
N ASP A 36 42.20 -3.97 6.64
CA ASP A 36 42.80 -2.74 6.09
C ASP A 36 44.21 -2.43 6.69
N GLY A 37 44.48 -2.98 7.88
CA GLY A 37 45.80 -2.88 8.54
C GLY A 37 46.85 -3.92 8.08
N ALA A 38 46.42 -4.99 7.41
CA ALA A 38 47.33 -6.04 6.90
C ALA A 38 47.04 -6.20 5.41
N GLY A 39 47.93 -5.71 4.56
CA GLY A 39 47.84 -5.69 3.08
C GLY A 39 47.00 -6.83 2.49
N GLY A 40 45.78 -6.51 2.16
CA GLY A 40 44.65 -7.44 2.03
C GLY A 40 44.78 -8.44 0.89
N ASP A 41 44.75 -9.70 1.24
CA ASP A 41 44.68 -10.81 0.31
C ASP A 41 43.30 -10.83 -0.39
N ALA A 42 43.25 -10.58 -1.69
CA ALA A 42 42.00 -10.57 -2.49
C ALA A 42 41.21 -11.87 -2.34
N ARG A 43 41.84 -12.96 -1.89
CA ARG A 43 41.15 -14.22 -1.52
C ARG A 43 40.31 -14.11 -0.25
N ALA A 44 40.76 -13.38 0.77
CA ALA A 44 40.03 -13.18 2.02
C ALA A 44 38.78 -12.32 1.79
N LEU A 45 38.85 -11.29 0.96
CA LEU A 45 37.71 -10.46 0.56
C LEU A 45 36.68 -11.28 -0.24
N LYS A 46 37.13 -12.16 -1.13
CA LYS A 46 36.24 -13.02 -1.90
C LYS A 46 35.56 -14.09 -1.02
N ALA A 47 36.25 -14.62 -0.02
CA ALA A 47 35.69 -15.56 0.95
C ALA A 47 34.66 -14.89 1.84
N LEU A 48 34.90 -13.67 2.33
CA LEU A 48 33.96 -12.88 3.13
C LEU A 48 32.72 -12.49 2.36
N SER A 49 32.84 -12.15 1.07
CA SER A 49 31.69 -11.86 0.22
C SER A 49 30.85 -13.10 -0.07
N ALA A 50 31.46 -14.27 -0.21
CA ALA A 50 30.76 -15.55 -0.36
C ALA A 50 30.01 -15.95 0.92
N GLU A 51 30.61 -15.77 2.10
CA GLU A 51 30.02 -16.03 3.40
C GLU A 51 28.83 -15.09 3.67
N ARG A 52 28.96 -13.81 3.32
CA ARG A 52 27.87 -12.85 3.38
C ARG A 52 26.69 -13.29 2.53
N ASN A 53 26.93 -13.63 1.26
CA ASN A 53 25.87 -14.05 0.34
C ASN A 53 25.19 -15.35 0.82
N ALA A 54 25.94 -16.29 1.40
CA ALA A 54 25.38 -17.51 1.98
C ALA A 54 24.51 -17.22 3.22
N LEU A 55 24.92 -16.26 4.07
CA LEU A 55 24.13 -15.81 5.21
C LEU A 55 22.86 -15.07 4.79
N GLU A 56 22.92 -14.21 3.77
CA GLU A 56 21.75 -13.54 3.19
C GLU A 56 20.75 -14.56 2.62
N GLN A 57 21.21 -15.59 1.92
CA GLN A 57 20.35 -16.68 1.43
C GLN A 57 19.70 -17.48 2.57
N ARG A 58 20.43 -17.74 3.66
CA ARG A 58 19.86 -18.43 4.83
C ARG A 58 18.83 -17.58 5.56
N VAL A 59 19.03 -16.29 5.66
CA VAL A 59 18.05 -15.35 6.22
C VAL A 59 16.78 -15.33 5.36
N GLN A 60 16.93 -15.22 4.03
CA GLN A 60 15.78 -15.29 3.11
C GLN A 60 15.00 -16.61 3.19
N ALA A 61 15.71 -17.74 3.33
CA ALA A 61 15.07 -19.04 3.50
C ALA A 61 14.28 -19.12 4.83
N LEU A 62 14.83 -18.59 5.92
CA LEU A 62 14.16 -18.54 7.21
C LEU A 62 12.95 -17.60 7.21
N GLU A 63 13.06 -16.42 6.58
CA GLU A 63 11.94 -15.50 6.38
C GLU A 63 10.80 -16.14 5.56
N SER A 64 11.14 -16.88 4.50
CA SER A 64 10.16 -17.62 3.69
C SER A 64 9.46 -18.71 4.48
N ILE A 65 10.18 -19.43 5.35
CA ILE A 65 9.60 -20.48 6.23
C ILE A 65 8.65 -19.85 7.26
N VAL A 66 9.06 -18.76 7.89
CA VAL A 66 8.23 -18.05 8.89
C VAL A 66 6.94 -17.52 8.24
N CYS A 67 7.04 -16.88 7.07
CA CYS A 67 5.86 -16.39 6.35
C CYS A 67 4.92 -17.51 5.90
N ASN A 68 5.44 -18.67 5.48
CA ASN A 68 4.61 -19.83 5.10
C ASN A 68 3.95 -20.48 6.30
N VAL A 69 4.64 -20.57 7.43
CA VAL A 69 4.08 -21.15 8.68
C VAL A 69 2.93 -20.30 9.21
N ASP A 70 3.05 -18.96 9.19
CA ASP A 70 1.98 -18.06 9.60
C ASP A 70 0.76 -18.13 8.67
N PHE A 71 0.97 -18.28 7.36
CA PHE A 71 -0.11 -18.45 6.39
C PHE A 71 -0.84 -19.79 6.57
N GLU A 72 -0.09 -20.89 6.75
CA GLU A 72 -0.69 -22.22 7.01
C GLU A 72 -1.37 -22.29 8.37
N LEU A 73 -0.79 -21.67 9.40
CA LEU A 73 -1.38 -21.65 10.73
C LEU A 73 -2.69 -20.84 10.76
N ASN A 74 -2.72 -19.67 10.12
CA ASN A 74 -3.95 -18.88 9.97
C ASN A 74 -5.01 -19.61 9.14
N ALA A 75 -4.61 -20.30 8.07
CA ALA A 75 -5.53 -21.13 7.29
C ALA A 75 -6.07 -22.31 8.08
N LYS A 76 -5.25 -22.95 8.94
CA LYS A 76 -5.68 -24.01 9.86
C LYS A 76 -6.58 -23.52 10.98
N LEU A 77 -6.27 -22.36 11.58
CA LEU A 77 -7.10 -21.73 12.60
C LEU A 77 -8.48 -21.33 12.04
N ASN A 78 -8.52 -20.78 10.83
CA ASN A 78 -9.78 -20.47 10.17
C ASN A 78 -10.59 -21.73 9.83
N ARG A 79 -9.95 -22.83 9.42
CA ARG A 79 -10.63 -24.11 9.20
C ARG A 79 -11.15 -24.74 10.50
N LEU A 80 -10.40 -24.65 11.60
CA LEU A 80 -10.83 -25.12 12.92
C LEU A 80 -11.98 -24.28 13.47
N ALA A 81 -11.94 -22.96 13.32
CA ALA A 81 -13.05 -22.08 13.69
C ALA A 81 -14.33 -22.39 12.90
N ALA A 82 -14.21 -22.61 11.58
CA ALA A 82 -15.32 -23.04 10.74
C ALA A 82 -15.87 -24.44 11.14
N ALA A 83 -15.00 -25.38 11.47
CA ALA A 83 -15.41 -26.73 11.91
C ALA A 83 -16.10 -26.70 13.29
N THR A 84 -15.67 -25.84 14.21
CA THR A 84 -16.30 -25.70 15.54
C THR A 84 -17.69 -25.06 15.43
N GLN A 85 -17.89 -24.12 14.49
CA GLN A 85 -19.22 -23.57 14.18
C GLN A 85 -20.16 -24.61 13.55
N SER A 86 -19.64 -25.52 12.70
CA SER A 86 -20.44 -26.57 12.09
C SER A 86 -20.94 -27.61 13.11
N ILE A 87 -20.25 -27.82 14.22
CA ILE A 87 -20.68 -28.74 15.30
C ILE A 87 -21.79 -28.14 16.18
N ALA A 88 -21.84 -26.81 16.28
CA ALA A 88 -22.89 -26.08 17.01
C ALA A 88 -24.23 -26.00 16.25
N ALA A 89 -24.29 -26.37 14.98
CA ALA A 89 -25.43 -26.21 14.09
C ALA A 89 -26.27 -27.51 13.88
N LEU A 90 -26.17 -28.52 14.74
CA LEU A 90 -27.01 -29.72 14.65
C LEU A 90 -28.34 -29.54 15.41
N GLY A 91 -29.25 -28.75 14.82
CA GLY A 91 -30.66 -28.69 15.21
C GLY A 91 -31.55 -28.31 14.02
N PRO A 92 -32.68 -29.03 13.76
CA PRO A 92 -33.51 -28.79 12.58
C PRO A 92 -34.48 -27.64 12.79
N GLY A 93 -34.37 -26.55 12.00
CA GLY A 93 -35.32 -25.47 11.96
C GLY A 93 -35.04 -24.44 10.86
N PRO A 94 -35.95 -23.54 10.50
CA PRO A 94 -35.83 -22.60 9.39
C PRO A 94 -34.67 -21.61 9.49
N ALA A 95 -33.84 -21.73 10.51
CA ALA A 95 -32.59 -21.00 10.68
C ALA A 95 -31.50 -21.34 9.63
N SER A 96 -31.63 -22.46 8.89
CA SER A 96 -30.59 -22.87 7.93
C SER A 96 -30.42 -21.92 6.73
N MET A 97 -31.47 -21.24 6.30
CA MET A 97 -31.38 -20.24 5.23
C MET A 97 -30.69 -18.95 5.67
N VAL A 98 -30.93 -18.53 6.91
CA VAL A 98 -30.30 -17.32 7.48
C VAL A 98 -28.80 -17.59 7.75
N VAL A 99 -28.46 -18.80 8.20
CA VAL A 99 -27.06 -19.20 8.44
C VAL A 99 -26.27 -19.32 7.13
N GLN A 100 -26.84 -19.88 6.05
CA GLN A 100 -26.19 -19.93 4.75
C GLN A 100 -25.98 -18.54 4.12
N GLN A 101 -26.90 -17.60 4.33
CA GLN A 101 -26.68 -16.21 3.93
C GLN A 101 -25.58 -15.54 4.77
N ALA A 102 -25.54 -15.77 6.08
CA ALA A 102 -24.50 -15.25 6.96
C ALA A 102 -23.11 -15.86 6.68
N GLU A 103 -23.03 -17.16 6.37
CA GLU A 103 -21.76 -17.82 6.02
C GLU A 103 -21.15 -17.31 4.69
N GLY A 104 -21.98 -16.99 3.71
CA GLY A 104 -21.55 -16.35 2.47
C GLY A 104 -21.01 -14.93 2.69
N LEU A 105 -21.57 -14.21 3.65
CA LEU A 105 -21.15 -12.87 4.03
C LEU A 105 -19.84 -12.88 4.86
N VAL A 106 -19.68 -13.83 5.77
CA VAL A 106 -18.49 -13.98 6.62
C VAL A 106 -17.26 -14.46 5.81
N SER A 107 -17.45 -15.26 4.76
CA SER A 107 -16.36 -15.70 3.87
C SER A 107 -15.93 -14.65 2.85
N GLY A 108 -16.55 -13.45 2.83
CA GLY A 108 -16.19 -12.34 1.94
C GLY A 108 -16.55 -12.57 0.47
N HIS A 109 -17.30 -13.62 0.14
CA HIS A 109 -17.71 -13.96 -1.23
C HIS A 109 -19.23 -13.80 -1.38
N ILE A 110 -19.65 -12.57 -1.66
CA ILE A 110 -21.06 -12.28 -1.94
C ILE A 110 -21.33 -12.63 -3.40
N ARG A 111 -22.39 -13.41 -3.64
CA ARG A 111 -22.75 -13.89 -4.99
C ARG A 111 -23.59 -12.85 -5.74
N PRO A 112 -23.53 -12.83 -7.08
CA PRO A 112 -24.46 -12.05 -7.89
C PRO A 112 -25.92 -12.35 -7.52
N GLY A 113 -26.76 -11.33 -7.47
CA GLY A 113 -28.18 -11.39 -7.06
C GLY A 113 -28.41 -11.32 -5.55
N GLN A 114 -27.39 -11.45 -4.71
CA GLN A 114 -27.53 -11.21 -3.26
C GLN A 114 -27.63 -9.72 -2.96
N ARG A 115 -28.35 -9.39 -1.88
CA ARG A 115 -28.52 -8.02 -1.39
C ARG A 115 -27.64 -7.77 -0.19
N VAL A 116 -27.08 -6.57 -0.12
CA VAL A 116 -26.31 -6.05 1.01
C VAL A 116 -26.99 -4.78 1.52
N GLY A 117 -27.15 -4.68 2.84
CA GLY A 117 -27.84 -3.56 3.49
C GLY A 117 -29.31 -3.43 3.10
N GLY A 118 -29.93 -4.52 2.62
CA GLY A 118 -31.32 -4.51 2.16
C GLY A 118 -31.57 -3.60 0.94
N ARG A 119 -30.51 -3.01 0.34
CA ARG A 119 -30.60 -1.96 -0.68
C ARG A 119 -29.74 -2.23 -1.92
N PHE A 120 -28.58 -2.85 -1.77
CA PHE A 120 -27.60 -2.99 -2.83
C PHE A 120 -27.60 -4.42 -3.39
N GLU A 121 -28.16 -4.62 -4.58
CA GLU A 121 -28.11 -5.89 -5.29
C GLU A 121 -26.74 -6.07 -5.96
N ILE A 122 -26.04 -7.15 -5.62
CA ILE A 122 -24.72 -7.45 -6.20
C ILE A 122 -24.86 -7.92 -7.65
N VAL A 123 -24.17 -7.23 -8.55
CA VAL A 123 -24.12 -7.58 -9.98
C VAL A 123 -22.93 -8.48 -10.27
N ARG A 124 -21.72 -8.09 -9.85
CA ARG A 124 -20.49 -8.86 -10.04
C ARG A 124 -19.37 -8.35 -9.16
N LEU A 125 -18.33 -9.18 -8.96
CA LEU A 125 -17.09 -8.77 -8.33
C LEU A 125 -16.30 -7.84 -9.27
N LEU A 126 -15.76 -6.74 -8.74
CA LEU A 126 -14.83 -5.83 -9.42
C LEU A 126 -13.39 -6.12 -9.05
N GLY A 127 -13.14 -6.50 -7.79
CA GLY A 127 -11.81 -6.84 -7.30
C GLY A 127 -11.85 -7.27 -5.83
N SER A 128 -10.80 -7.97 -5.39
CA SER A 128 -10.62 -8.42 -4.01
C SER A 128 -9.19 -8.16 -3.56
N GLY A 129 -8.99 -7.92 -2.27
CA GLY A 129 -7.68 -7.68 -1.67
C GLY A 129 -7.70 -7.87 -0.17
N GLY A 130 -6.58 -7.61 0.50
CA GLY A 130 -6.40 -7.86 1.93
C GLY A 130 -7.37 -7.12 2.87
N MET A 131 -8.05 -6.05 2.39
CA MET A 131 -9.02 -5.26 3.16
C MET A 131 -10.48 -5.57 2.82
N GLY A 132 -10.73 -6.57 1.97
CA GLY A 132 -12.09 -6.92 1.55
C GLY A 132 -12.27 -7.03 0.05
N ALA A 133 -13.51 -6.97 -0.40
CA ALA A 133 -13.90 -7.11 -1.80
C ALA A 133 -14.72 -5.90 -2.26
N VAL A 134 -14.56 -5.53 -3.53
CA VAL A 134 -15.31 -4.47 -4.19
C VAL A 134 -16.22 -5.10 -5.24
N TYR A 135 -17.48 -4.79 -5.18
CA TYR A 135 -18.51 -5.29 -6.09
C TYR A 135 -19.13 -4.17 -6.91
N LEU A 136 -19.49 -4.46 -8.14
CA LEU A 136 -20.51 -3.69 -8.83
C LEU A 136 -21.86 -4.08 -8.24
N ALA A 137 -22.60 -3.11 -7.75
CA ALA A 137 -23.93 -3.31 -7.22
C ALA A 137 -24.92 -2.34 -7.86
N ARG A 138 -26.19 -2.71 -7.83
CA ARG A 138 -27.30 -1.83 -8.16
C ARG A 138 -27.93 -1.32 -6.88
N ASP A 139 -28.00 -0.01 -6.74
CA ASP A 139 -28.78 0.63 -5.70
C ASP A 139 -30.24 0.57 -6.08
N GLU A 140 -31.04 -0.26 -5.43
CA GLU A 140 -32.46 -0.44 -5.76
C GLU A 140 -33.32 0.78 -5.41
N GLN A 141 -32.86 1.64 -4.49
CA GLN A 141 -33.60 2.86 -4.13
C GLN A 141 -33.41 3.97 -5.16
N LEU A 142 -32.19 4.10 -5.72
CA LEU A 142 -31.86 5.14 -6.69
C LEU A 142 -31.90 4.65 -8.14
N GLY A 143 -31.90 3.35 -8.37
CA GLY A 143 -31.85 2.74 -9.71
C GLY A 143 -30.49 2.85 -10.40
N GLU A 144 -29.44 3.22 -9.65
CA GLU A 144 -28.11 3.51 -10.18
C GLU A 144 -27.10 2.37 -9.89
N GLN A 145 -26.04 2.32 -10.69
CA GLN A 145 -24.90 1.42 -10.43
C GLN A 145 -23.91 2.11 -9.47
N VAL A 146 -23.48 1.36 -8.46
CA VAL A 146 -22.49 1.81 -7.47
C VAL A 146 -21.36 0.78 -7.33
N ALA A 147 -20.21 1.21 -6.90
CA ALA A 147 -19.18 0.33 -6.39
C ALA A 147 -19.41 0.13 -4.89
N LEU A 148 -19.54 -1.12 -4.46
CA LEU A 148 -19.77 -1.48 -3.06
C LEU A 148 -18.53 -2.18 -2.53
N LYS A 149 -17.78 -1.51 -1.65
CA LYS A 149 -16.63 -2.08 -0.96
C LYS A 149 -17.07 -2.70 0.35
N VAL A 150 -16.94 -4.01 0.46
CA VAL A 150 -17.25 -4.77 1.66
C VAL A 150 -15.95 -5.01 2.43
N VAL A 151 -15.90 -4.54 3.66
CA VAL A 151 -14.72 -4.66 4.52
C VAL A 151 -14.92 -5.86 5.44
N ALA A 152 -14.12 -6.91 5.23
CA ALA A 152 -14.21 -8.15 6.00
C ALA A 152 -13.47 -8.02 7.35
N GLY A 153 -14.08 -8.54 8.42
CA GLY A 153 -13.39 -8.86 9.69
C GLY A 153 -13.12 -7.72 10.67
N LEU A 154 -13.33 -6.44 10.31
CA LEU A 154 -13.04 -5.33 11.24
C LEU A 154 -14.07 -5.20 12.37
N GLY A 155 -15.34 -5.41 12.08
CA GLY A 155 -16.43 -5.22 13.06
C GLY A 155 -16.49 -6.27 14.17
N LEU A 156 -15.92 -7.46 13.94
CA LEU A 156 -15.95 -8.56 14.91
C LEU A 156 -14.77 -8.54 15.90
N LEU A 157 -13.67 -7.84 15.57
CA LEU A 157 -12.41 -7.92 16.32
C LEU A 157 -12.03 -6.66 17.09
N ASP A 158 -12.44 -5.48 16.63
CA ASP A 158 -12.12 -4.18 17.28
C ASP A 158 -13.18 -3.12 17.03
N PRO A 159 -14.08 -2.84 18.00
CA PRO A 159 -15.06 -1.76 17.90
C PRO A 159 -14.42 -0.38 17.65
N SER A 160 -13.21 -0.16 18.16
CA SER A 160 -12.51 1.12 17.98
C SER A 160 -12.02 1.32 16.54
N ALA A 161 -11.71 0.24 15.82
CA ALA A 161 -11.35 0.28 14.41
C ALA A 161 -12.58 0.63 13.55
N THR A 162 -13.75 0.08 13.88
CA THR A 162 -15.03 0.41 13.23
C THR A 162 -15.39 1.89 13.39
N GLU A 163 -15.25 2.41 14.59
CA GLU A 163 -15.55 3.82 14.88
C GLU A 163 -14.57 4.76 14.13
N ARG A 164 -13.30 4.42 14.07
CA ARG A 164 -12.31 5.17 13.27
C ARG A 164 -12.67 5.16 11.78
N LEU A 165 -12.99 3.98 11.24
CA LEU A 165 -13.41 3.83 9.83
C LEU A 165 -14.61 4.73 9.51
N ARG A 166 -15.61 4.77 10.39
CA ARG A 166 -16.79 5.63 10.23
C ARG A 166 -16.43 7.11 10.23
N ARG A 167 -15.52 7.56 11.11
CA ARG A 167 -15.06 8.95 11.15
C ARG A 167 -14.29 9.33 9.90
N GLU A 168 -13.37 8.48 9.46
CA GLU A 168 -12.58 8.71 8.23
C GLU A 168 -13.50 8.73 7.00
N ALA A 169 -14.43 7.79 6.89
CA ALA A 169 -15.41 7.76 5.82
C ALA A 169 -16.33 9.01 5.84
N SER A 170 -16.75 9.45 7.02
CA SER A 170 -17.54 10.69 7.18
C SER A 170 -16.79 11.92 6.68
N THR A 171 -15.47 11.96 6.88
CA THR A 171 -14.63 13.06 6.38
C THR A 171 -14.41 12.94 4.88
N ALA A 172 -14.11 11.75 4.36
CA ALA A 172 -13.93 11.49 2.94
C ALA A 172 -15.21 11.77 2.12
N ARG A 173 -16.38 11.55 2.70
CA ARG A 173 -17.68 11.87 2.08
C ARG A 173 -17.87 13.35 1.74
N LYS A 174 -17.15 14.24 2.43
CA LYS A 174 -17.19 15.69 2.15
C LYS A 174 -16.43 16.07 0.88
N ILE A 175 -15.57 15.20 0.35
CA ILE A 175 -14.83 15.47 -0.86
C ILE A 175 -15.78 15.32 -2.05
N SER A 176 -15.98 16.41 -2.78
CA SER A 176 -16.73 16.43 -4.03
C SER A 176 -15.88 17.06 -5.11
N HIS A 177 -15.24 16.21 -5.93
CA HIS A 177 -14.32 16.67 -6.98
C HIS A 177 -14.35 15.68 -8.16
N PRO A 178 -14.28 16.12 -9.43
CA PRO A 178 -14.34 15.24 -10.60
C PRO A 178 -13.23 14.19 -10.61
N ASN A 179 -12.07 14.46 -10.02
CA ASN A 179 -10.93 13.56 -9.99
C ASN A 179 -10.81 12.74 -8.68
N VAL A 180 -11.86 12.72 -7.88
CA VAL A 180 -11.99 11.88 -6.68
C VAL A 180 -13.27 11.07 -6.78
N VAL A 181 -13.20 9.76 -6.54
CA VAL A 181 -14.40 8.93 -6.48
C VAL A 181 -15.23 9.35 -5.28
N ARG A 182 -16.49 9.68 -5.54
CA ARG A 182 -17.42 10.14 -4.50
C ARG A 182 -17.84 8.97 -3.62
N LEU A 183 -17.65 9.11 -2.32
CA LEU A 183 -18.21 8.21 -1.32
C LEU A 183 -19.67 8.62 -1.06
N HIS A 184 -20.62 7.69 -1.26
CA HIS A 184 -22.05 7.95 -1.08
C HIS A 184 -22.48 7.66 0.34
N ASP A 185 -22.22 6.42 0.82
CA ASP A 185 -22.74 5.99 2.10
C ASP A 185 -21.83 4.94 2.77
N ILE A 186 -22.02 4.78 4.08
CA ILE A 186 -21.42 3.73 4.89
C ILE A 186 -22.53 3.01 5.64
N GLY A 187 -22.54 1.69 5.55
CA GLY A 187 -23.51 0.86 6.24
C GLY A 187 -22.88 -0.33 6.93
N GLU A 188 -23.67 -0.98 7.76
CA GLU A 188 -23.32 -2.21 8.44
C GLU A 188 -24.48 -3.19 8.38
N GLU A 189 -24.20 -4.44 8.04
CA GLU A 189 -25.16 -5.52 8.03
C GLU A 189 -24.52 -6.81 8.54
N HIS A 190 -25.10 -7.45 9.55
CA HIS A 190 -24.60 -8.68 10.17
C HIS A 190 -23.12 -8.61 10.59
N GLY A 191 -22.64 -7.44 11.06
CA GLY A 191 -21.27 -7.24 11.46
C GLY A 191 -20.27 -7.00 10.29
N LEU A 192 -20.78 -6.89 9.06
CA LEU A 192 -20.00 -6.51 7.89
C LEU A 192 -20.20 -5.03 7.60
N LEU A 193 -19.10 -4.30 7.56
CA LEU A 193 -19.09 -2.92 7.10
C LEU A 193 -18.99 -2.87 5.58
N PHE A 194 -19.77 -1.97 4.98
CA PHE A 194 -19.69 -1.69 3.56
C PHE A 194 -19.69 -0.19 3.28
N LEU A 195 -19.06 0.18 2.19
CA LEU A 195 -18.95 1.55 1.69
C LEU A 195 -19.54 1.57 0.28
N SER A 196 -20.57 2.38 0.05
CA SER A 196 -21.07 2.61 -1.30
C SER A 196 -20.43 3.84 -1.90
N MET A 197 -19.98 3.75 -3.14
CA MET A 197 -19.29 4.82 -3.82
C MET A 197 -19.63 4.85 -5.32
N GLU A 198 -19.30 5.96 -5.95
CA GLU A 198 -19.44 6.15 -7.39
C GLU A 198 -18.80 4.99 -8.15
N TYR A 199 -19.55 4.37 -9.07
CA TYR A 199 -19.00 3.41 -10.00
C TYR A 199 -18.37 4.13 -11.19
N VAL A 200 -17.12 3.85 -11.46
CA VAL A 200 -16.37 4.41 -12.59
C VAL A 200 -16.11 3.30 -13.61
N ALA A 201 -16.73 3.41 -14.76
CA ALA A 201 -16.47 2.51 -15.89
C ALA A 201 -15.13 2.87 -16.55
N GLY A 202 -14.11 2.05 -16.32
CA GLY A 202 -12.75 2.30 -16.82
C GLY A 202 -11.76 1.22 -16.39
N GLU A 203 -10.48 1.49 -16.60
CA GLU A 203 -9.38 0.62 -16.16
C GLU A 203 -8.54 1.31 -15.09
N SER A 204 -7.90 0.54 -14.22
CA SER A 204 -6.92 1.12 -13.29
C SER A 204 -5.64 1.50 -14.05
N LEU A 205 -4.92 2.50 -13.53
CA LEU A 205 -3.60 2.86 -14.05
C LEU A 205 -2.63 1.67 -13.98
N ALA A 206 -2.77 0.81 -12.96
CA ALA A 206 -2.00 -0.43 -12.85
C ALA A 206 -2.28 -1.37 -14.04
N ALA A 207 -3.54 -1.63 -14.37
CA ALA A 207 -3.91 -2.45 -15.53
C ALA A 207 -3.40 -1.85 -16.85
N ARG A 208 -3.50 -0.52 -16.99
CA ARG A 208 -2.96 0.21 -18.14
C ARG A 208 -1.44 0.05 -18.24
N LEU A 209 -0.70 0.16 -17.13
CA LEU A 209 0.75 -0.03 -17.11
C LEU A 209 1.15 -1.48 -17.41
N THR A 210 0.42 -2.46 -16.89
CA THR A 210 0.65 -3.87 -17.23
C THR A 210 0.50 -4.10 -18.74
N ARG A 211 -0.46 -3.45 -19.40
CA ARG A 211 -0.72 -3.59 -20.82
C ARG A 211 0.25 -2.80 -21.71
N LEU A 212 0.64 -1.59 -21.29
CA LEU A 212 1.45 -0.66 -22.11
C LEU A 212 2.94 -0.67 -21.74
N GLY A 213 3.29 -1.15 -20.54
CA GLY A 213 4.62 -1.04 -19.94
C GLY A 213 4.87 0.36 -19.40
N ALA A 214 4.92 1.36 -20.27
CA ALA A 214 5.15 2.76 -19.89
C ALA A 214 4.25 3.70 -20.69
N ILE A 215 3.99 4.88 -20.13
CA ILE A 215 3.13 5.90 -20.75
C ILE A 215 4.02 7.08 -21.19
N PRO A 216 3.91 7.57 -22.44
CA PRO A 216 4.62 8.76 -22.88
C PRO A 216 4.25 9.99 -22.03
N ALA A 217 5.21 10.89 -21.79
CA ALA A 217 5.03 12.09 -20.96
C ALA A 217 3.85 12.97 -21.43
N THR A 218 3.65 13.06 -22.74
CA THR A 218 2.54 13.83 -23.33
C THR A 218 1.15 13.26 -23.00
N GLN A 219 1.04 11.93 -22.89
CA GLN A 219 -0.20 11.26 -22.50
C GLN A 219 -0.38 11.22 -20.97
N LEU A 220 0.72 11.20 -20.22
CA LEU A 220 0.70 11.16 -18.77
C LEU A 220 0.36 12.53 -18.16
N ARG A 221 0.76 13.63 -18.81
CA ARG A 221 0.55 15.01 -18.29
C ARG A 221 -0.90 15.29 -17.86
N PRO A 222 -1.92 15.12 -18.72
CA PRO A 222 -3.29 15.39 -18.34
C PRO A 222 -3.79 14.50 -17.18
N ILE A 223 -3.27 13.27 -17.07
CA ILE A 223 -3.57 12.37 -15.94
C ILE A 223 -2.92 12.92 -14.66
N ALA A 224 -1.64 13.32 -14.73
CA ALA A 224 -0.91 13.84 -13.58
C ALA A 224 -1.55 15.13 -13.02
N GLU A 225 -1.95 16.06 -13.91
CA GLU A 225 -2.64 17.29 -13.51
C GLU A 225 -3.96 16.99 -12.79
N GLN A 226 -4.76 16.07 -13.32
CA GLN A 226 -6.01 15.64 -12.70
C GLN A 226 -5.80 14.98 -11.33
N LEU A 227 -4.74 14.17 -11.17
CA LEU A 227 -4.39 13.58 -9.88
C LEU A 227 -3.97 14.65 -8.87
N CYS A 228 -3.22 15.67 -9.30
CA CYS A 228 -2.89 16.82 -8.45
C CYS A 228 -4.14 17.57 -8.01
N ASP A 229 -5.09 17.83 -8.91
CA ASP A 229 -6.35 18.51 -8.59
C ASP A 229 -7.18 17.70 -7.59
N GLY A 230 -7.28 16.38 -7.79
CA GLY A 230 -7.97 15.49 -6.86
C GLY A 230 -7.32 15.45 -5.47
N LEU A 231 -5.98 15.36 -5.39
CA LEU A 231 -5.27 15.41 -4.12
C LEU A 231 -5.41 16.76 -3.43
N ALA A 232 -5.32 17.88 -4.18
CA ALA A 232 -5.51 19.20 -3.62
C ALA A 232 -6.90 19.38 -2.98
N ALA A 233 -7.95 18.86 -3.63
CA ALA A 233 -9.31 18.87 -3.09
C ALA A 233 -9.43 18.01 -1.82
N ALA A 234 -8.81 16.85 -1.79
CA ALA A 234 -8.80 16.00 -0.60
C ALA A 234 -8.05 16.65 0.57
N HIS A 235 -6.86 17.20 0.31
CA HIS A 235 -6.05 17.88 1.32
C HIS A 235 -6.76 19.11 1.89
N ALA A 236 -7.47 19.88 1.06
CA ALA A 236 -8.29 21.01 1.50
C ALA A 236 -9.44 20.56 2.43
N ALA A 237 -9.96 19.34 2.25
CA ALA A 237 -10.95 18.74 3.14
C ALA A 237 -10.32 18.08 4.40
N GLY A 238 -9.01 18.18 4.58
CA GLY A 238 -8.27 17.58 5.69
C GLY A 238 -8.07 16.06 5.54
N VAL A 239 -8.20 15.50 4.33
CA VAL A 239 -8.04 14.08 4.06
C VAL A 239 -6.72 13.83 3.35
N ILE A 240 -5.89 12.94 3.90
CA ILE A 240 -4.66 12.44 3.32
C ILE A 240 -4.90 11.03 2.80
N HIS A 241 -4.46 10.72 1.59
CA HIS A 241 -4.74 9.44 0.93
C HIS A 241 -3.98 8.26 1.55
N ARG A 242 -2.69 8.44 1.84
CA ARG A 242 -1.80 7.48 2.53
C ARG A 242 -1.51 6.16 1.80
N ASP A 243 -2.19 5.85 0.71
CA ASP A 243 -2.03 4.61 -0.09
C ASP A 243 -2.16 4.88 -1.58
N LEU A 244 -1.67 6.02 -2.06
CA LEU A 244 -1.71 6.31 -3.49
C LEU A 244 -0.74 5.38 -4.23
N LYS A 245 -1.29 4.69 -5.23
CA LYS A 245 -0.58 3.72 -6.09
C LYS A 245 -1.34 3.57 -7.42
N PRO A 246 -0.74 2.99 -8.46
CA PRO A 246 -1.43 2.84 -9.76
C PRO A 246 -2.76 2.07 -9.67
N GLY A 247 -2.89 1.13 -8.73
CA GLY A 247 -4.14 0.41 -8.51
C GLY A 247 -5.28 1.28 -7.96
N ASN A 248 -4.93 2.38 -7.30
CA ASN A 248 -5.89 3.31 -6.69
C ASN A 248 -6.16 4.56 -7.58
N VAL A 249 -5.82 4.48 -8.86
CA VAL A 249 -6.13 5.47 -9.89
C VAL A 249 -6.94 4.79 -10.99
N LEU A 250 -8.16 5.25 -11.23
CA LEU A 250 -9.01 4.80 -12.34
C LEU A 250 -8.95 5.81 -13.49
N ILE A 251 -8.91 5.30 -14.71
CA ILE A 251 -8.99 6.09 -15.93
C ILE A 251 -10.30 5.71 -16.62
N ALA A 252 -11.25 6.63 -16.64
CA ALA A 252 -12.54 6.46 -17.31
C ALA A 252 -12.39 6.54 -18.86
N GLY A 253 -13.42 6.11 -19.56
CA GLY A 253 -13.42 6.09 -21.03
C GLY A 253 -13.26 7.46 -21.69
N ASP A 254 -13.71 8.53 -21.01
CA ASP A 254 -13.54 9.93 -21.40
C ASP A 254 -12.16 10.52 -21.05
N ARG A 255 -11.22 9.69 -20.56
CA ARG A 255 -9.89 10.03 -20.07
C ARG A 255 -9.88 10.80 -18.74
N THR A 256 -10.98 10.82 -18.01
CA THR A 256 -11.01 11.37 -16.65
C THR A 256 -10.26 10.43 -15.72
N ALA A 257 -9.26 10.96 -15.02
CA ALA A 257 -8.55 10.24 -13.96
C ALA A 257 -9.25 10.49 -12.63
N LYS A 258 -9.52 9.42 -11.87
CA LYS A 258 -10.15 9.48 -10.55
C LYS A 258 -9.33 8.70 -9.52
N ILE A 259 -9.09 9.33 -8.39
CA ILE A 259 -8.46 8.72 -7.22
C ILE A 259 -9.54 7.95 -6.45
N ILE A 260 -9.24 6.69 -6.11
CA ILE A 260 -10.10 5.80 -5.32
C ILE A 260 -9.41 5.42 -4.02
N ASP A 261 -10.17 4.85 -3.08
CA ASP A 261 -9.65 4.20 -1.88
C ASP A 261 -8.73 5.09 -1.02
N PHE A 262 -9.18 6.31 -0.69
CA PHE A 262 -8.56 7.09 0.38
C PHE A 262 -8.43 6.19 1.61
N GLY A 263 -7.25 6.12 2.22
CA GLY A 263 -6.83 5.12 3.21
C GLY A 263 -7.71 4.98 4.46
N ILE A 264 -9.03 4.96 4.26
CA ILE A 264 -10.11 4.93 5.25
C ILE A 264 -10.00 3.74 6.22
N ALA A 265 -9.24 2.71 5.88
CA ALA A 265 -9.11 1.49 6.70
C ALA A 265 -7.69 1.28 7.27
N ARG A 266 -6.78 2.26 7.16
CA ARG A 266 -5.42 2.13 7.70
C ARG A 266 -5.32 2.69 9.11
N PRO A 267 -4.63 2.01 10.04
CA PRO A 267 -4.34 2.57 11.36
C PRO A 267 -3.60 3.91 11.21
N VAL A 268 -4.08 4.94 11.91
CA VAL A 268 -3.36 6.21 12.05
C VAL A 268 -2.00 5.94 12.70
N ALA A 269 -0.96 6.58 12.17
CA ALA A 269 0.43 6.42 12.54
C ALA A 269 0.69 6.28 14.05
N GLY A 270 1.48 5.29 14.40
CA GLY A 270 1.94 4.91 15.74
C GLY A 270 2.49 3.47 15.73
N ALA A 271 2.03 2.65 14.82
CA ALA A 271 2.64 1.35 14.55
C ALA A 271 3.50 1.50 13.28
N GLY A 272 4.72 1.98 13.44
CA GLY A 272 5.77 1.81 12.45
C GLY A 272 5.90 0.31 12.13
N MET A 273 6.61 -0.05 11.07
CA MET A 273 6.90 -1.44 10.62
C MET A 273 7.29 -2.42 11.75
N THR A 274 7.34 -1.95 12.99
CA THR A 274 7.92 -2.68 14.14
C THR A 274 6.92 -3.38 15.04
N ALA A 275 5.63 -3.08 15.00
CA ALA A 275 4.71 -3.62 16.02
C ALA A 275 4.05 -4.97 15.66
N THR A 276 3.92 -5.36 14.38
CA THR A 276 3.25 -6.60 13.99
C THR A 276 3.83 -7.32 12.77
N ASN A 277 5.09 -7.12 12.37
CA ASN A 277 5.72 -7.79 11.18
C ASN A 277 4.88 -7.84 9.88
N MET A 278 3.73 -7.17 9.81
CA MET A 278 2.92 -7.04 8.61
C MET A 278 3.12 -5.67 8.01
N VAL A 279 3.87 -5.61 6.92
CA VAL A 279 3.86 -4.45 6.01
C VAL A 279 2.48 -4.41 5.34
N ILE A 280 1.53 -3.70 5.98
CA ILE A 280 0.20 -3.51 5.39
C ILE A 280 0.33 -2.46 4.29
N GLY A 281 0.44 -2.88 3.04
CA GLY A 281 0.44 -2.00 1.88
C GLY A 281 1.43 -2.42 0.81
N THR A 282 1.48 -1.62 -0.25
CA THR A 282 2.38 -1.75 -1.39
C THR A 282 3.60 -0.86 -1.13
N PRO A 283 4.71 -1.40 -0.61
CA PRO A 283 5.83 -0.61 -0.10
C PRO A 283 6.54 0.22 -1.20
N GLU A 284 6.35 -0.12 -2.47
CA GLU A 284 6.95 0.53 -3.63
C GLU A 284 6.56 2.00 -3.80
N TYR A 285 5.45 2.43 -3.15
CA TYR A 285 4.93 3.80 -3.24
C TYR A 285 4.87 4.50 -1.87
N MET A 286 5.31 3.81 -0.80
CA MET A 286 5.31 4.39 0.55
C MET A 286 6.36 5.49 0.68
N ALA A 287 5.98 6.59 1.30
CA ALA A 287 6.92 7.64 1.66
C ALA A 287 7.83 7.22 2.84
N PRO A 288 9.07 7.75 2.91
CA PRO A 288 10.01 7.43 3.99
C PRO A 288 9.44 7.62 5.40
N GLU A 289 8.66 8.67 5.62
CA GLU A 289 8.00 8.93 6.91
C GLU A 289 6.96 7.88 7.27
N GLN A 290 6.25 7.30 6.30
CA GLN A 290 5.32 6.19 6.55
C GLN A 290 6.07 4.92 6.98
N VAL A 291 7.19 4.63 6.32
CA VAL A 291 8.04 3.48 6.64
C VAL A 291 8.63 3.63 8.05
N ARG A 292 9.04 4.84 8.42
CA ARG A 292 9.62 5.15 9.75
C ARG A 292 8.58 5.29 10.86
N GLY A 293 7.28 5.30 10.55
CA GLY A 293 6.21 5.58 11.53
C GLY A 293 6.19 7.04 12.00
N GLY A 294 6.66 7.97 11.16
CA GLY A 294 6.67 9.40 11.42
C GLY A 294 5.33 10.08 11.14
N LEU A 295 5.34 11.41 11.24
CA LEU A 295 4.15 12.21 10.93
C LEU A 295 3.84 12.16 9.43
N VAL A 296 2.59 11.89 9.12
CA VAL A 296 2.05 11.79 7.77
C VAL A 296 1.19 13.01 7.48
N ASP A 297 1.52 13.74 6.43
CA ASP A 297 0.79 14.91 5.96
C ASP A 297 0.59 14.90 4.42
N ALA A 298 0.11 16.01 3.84
CA ALA A 298 -0.13 16.13 2.40
C ALA A 298 1.10 15.79 1.54
N ARG A 299 2.32 16.02 2.05
CA ARG A 299 3.59 15.78 1.34
C ARG A 299 3.91 14.29 1.22
N THR A 300 3.26 13.45 2.03
CA THR A 300 3.30 11.99 1.90
C THR A 300 2.62 11.54 0.59
N ASP A 301 1.47 12.12 0.28
CA ASP A 301 0.76 11.82 -0.98
C ASP A 301 1.51 12.38 -2.20
N ILE A 302 2.23 13.50 -2.04
CA ILE A 302 3.09 14.05 -3.09
C ILE A 302 4.24 13.10 -3.42
N TYR A 303 4.87 12.50 -2.40
CA TYR A 303 5.88 11.45 -2.62
C TYR A 303 5.29 10.24 -3.36
N ALA A 304 4.14 9.76 -2.90
CA ALA A 304 3.46 8.63 -3.51
C ALA A 304 3.06 8.93 -4.97
N LEU A 305 2.57 10.15 -5.26
CA LEU A 305 2.30 10.60 -6.63
C LEU A 305 3.58 10.63 -7.46
N GLY A 306 4.69 11.14 -6.92
CA GLY A 306 6.01 11.08 -7.56
C GLY A 306 6.41 9.65 -7.95
N ALA A 307 6.20 8.68 -7.05
CA ALA A 307 6.46 7.26 -7.32
C ALA A 307 5.52 6.67 -8.39
N VAL A 308 4.25 7.07 -8.40
CA VAL A 308 3.28 6.69 -9.45
C VAL A 308 3.69 7.25 -10.81
N LEU A 309 4.09 8.52 -10.88
CA LEU A 309 4.54 9.18 -12.11
C LEU A 309 5.86 8.58 -12.61
N TYR A 310 6.80 8.29 -11.71
CA TYR A 310 8.02 7.58 -12.04
C TYR A 310 7.70 6.24 -12.70
N HIS A 311 6.86 5.41 -12.04
CA HIS A 311 6.45 4.11 -12.60
C HIS A 311 5.75 4.29 -13.94
N ALA A 312 4.85 5.23 -14.06
CA ALA A 312 4.13 5.46 -15.30
C ALA A 312 5.05 5.83 -16.48
N LEU A 313 6.10 6.59 -16.27
CA LEU A 313 7.07 6.96 -17.30
C LEU A 313 8.09 5.87 -17.60
N THR A 314 8.57 5.14 -16.59
CA THR A 314 9.69 4.21 -16.73
C THR A 314 9.25 2.75 -16.90
N GLY A 315 7.99 2.43 -16.60
CA GLY A 315 7.44 1.06 -16.60
C GLY A 315 7.76 0.26 -15.33
N ARG A 316 8.44 0.87 -14.34
CA ARG A 316 8.76 0.21 -13.06
C ARG A 316 8.75 1.20 -11.90
N PRO A 317 8.47 0.77 -10.67
CA PRO A 317 8.52 1.65 -9.50
C PRO A 317 9.96 2.14 -9.23
N PRO A 318 10.13 3.26 -8.49
CA PRO A 318 11.46 3.81 -8.18
C PRO A 318 12.31 2.85 -7.36
N PHE A 319 11.70 2.06 -6.50
CA PHE A 319 12.35 1.05 -5.69
C PHE A 319 11.61 -0.27 -5.78
N SER A 320 12.38 -1.35 -5.87
CA SER A 320 11.90 -2.74 -5.83
C SER A 320 12.93 -3.58 -5.08
N GLY A 321 12.51 -4.73 -4.55
CA GLY A 321 13.42 -5.56 -3.77
C GLY A 321 12.84 -6.94 -3.48
N PRO A 322 13.64 -7.84 -2.90
CA PRO A 322 13.25 -9.22 -2.64
C PRO A 322 12.21 -9.37 -1.53
N SER A 323 12.03 -8.35 -0.69
CA SER A 323 11.04 -8.35 0.38
C SER A 323 10.43 -6.96 0.59
N PRO A 324 9.21 -6.87 1.15
CA PRO A 324 8.59 -5.58 1.51
C PRO A 324 9.47 -4.72 2.42
N ILE A 325 10.24 -5.36 3.31
CA ILE A 325 11.16 -4.67 4.23
C ILE A 325 12.34 -4.08 3.44
N ALA A 326 12.90 -4.82 2.48
CA ALA A 326 13.99 -4.32 1.64
C ALA A 326 13.55 -3.11 0.82
N VAL A 327 12.33 -3.14 0.26
CA VAL A 327 11.75 -1.99 -0.45
C VAL A 327 11.55 -0.80 0.48
N GLY A 328 11.01 -1.02 1.69
CA GLY A 328 10.84 0.03 2.69
C GLY A 328 12.16 0.67 3.11
N LEU A 329 13.24 -0.11 3.27
CA LEU A 329 14.57 0.41 3.55
C LEU A 329 15.10 1.24 2.39
N ALA A 330 14.95 0.78 1.15
CA ALA A 330 15.35 1.52 -0.06
C ALA A 330 14.58 2.85 -0.17
N GLN A 331 13.27 2.87 0.16
CA GLN A 331 12.50 4.13 0.26
C GLN A 331 13.14 5.13 1.22
N CYS A 332 13.74 4.65 2.32
CA CYS A 332 14.32 5.51 3.33
C CYS A 332 15.76 5.96 3.06
N GLN A 333 16.56 5.14 2.37
CA GLN A 333 18.02 5.28 2.34
C GLN A 333 18.61 5.40 0.95
N ASP A 334 18.03 4.69 -0.05
CA ASP A 334 18.66 4.60 -1.35
C ASP A 334 18.35 5.83 -2.22
N PRO A 335 19.29 6.30 -3.03
CA PRO A 335 19.04 7.35 -4.00
C PRO A 335 18.08 6.84 -5.09
N VAL A 336 17.23 7.73 -5.58
CA VAL A 336 16.35 7.43 -6.72
C VAL A 336 17.19 7.39 -7.99
N THR A 337 17.08 6.32 -8.78
CA THR A 337 17.67 6.28 -10.13
C THR A 337 16.96 7.34 -11.00
N PRO A 338 17.68 8.30 -11.59
CA PRO A 338 17.07 9.30 -12.46
C PRO A 338 16.25 8.64 -13.59
N PRO A 339 14.99 9.04 -13.83
CA PRO A 339 14.14 8.43 -14.85
C PRO A 339 14.76 8.41 -16.24
N ARG A 340 15.54 9.43 -16.60
CA ARG A 340 16.21 9.54 -17.91
C ARG A 340 17.37 8.57 -18.08
N GLN A 341 17.93 8.03 -17.02
CA GLN A 341 18.88 6.91 -17.13
C GLN A 341 18.22 5.63 -17.65
N LEU A 342 16.93 5.47 -17.39
CA LEU A 342 16.15 4.33 -17.85
C LEU A 342 15.50 4.59 -19.22
N ARG A 343 15.05 5.82 -19.42
CA ARG A 343 14.39 6.28 -20.63
C ARG A 343 14.84 7.69 -20.99
N PRO A 344 15.86 7.82 -21.85
CA PRO A 344 16.43 9.11 -22.24
C PRO A 344 15.46 10.06 -22.95
N ASP A 345 14.37 9.52 -23.50
CA ASP A 345 13.29 10.26 -24.16
C ASP A 345 12.36 11.04 -23.19
N ILE A 346 12.47 10.80 -21.89
CA ILE A 346 11.73 11.57 -20.88
C ILE A 346 12.24 13.01 -20.87
N PRO A 347 11.33 14.02 -20.96
CA PRO A 347 11.74 15.41 -20.90
C PRO A 347 12.45 15.75 -19.59
N PRO A 348 13.51 16.61 -19.61
CA PRO A 348 14.26 16.97 -18.41
C PRO A 348 13.39 17.55 -17.28
N GLY A 349 12.37 18.34 -17.62
CA GLY A 349 11.43 18.89 -16.62
C GLY A 349 10.67 17.81 -15.83
N TRP A 350 10.32 16.70 -16.48
CA TRP A 350 9.69 15.57 -15.79
C TRP A 350 10.64 14.89 -14.80
N GLU A 351 11.89 14.71 -15.17
CA GLU A 351 12.89 14.12 -14.27
C GLU A 351 13.09 15.00 -13.04
N ALA A 352 13.29 16.29 -13.23
CA ALA A 352 13.48 17.24 -12.12
C ALA A 352 12.27 17.26 -11.18
N LEU A 353 11.05 17.28 -11.74
CA LEU A 353 9.81 17.26 -10.97
C LEU A 353 9.68 15.98 -10.15
N ILE A 354 9.91 14.82 -10.77
CA ILE A 354 9.81 13.53 -10.11
C ILE A 354 10.87 13.39 -9.00
N LEU A 355 12.11 13.77 -9.27
CA LEU A 355 13.18 13.71 -8.27
C LEU A 355 12.89 14.62 -7.08
N ARG A 356 12.33 15.83 -7.32
CA ARG A 356 11.88 16.71 -6.23
C ARG A 356 10.73 16.10 -5.44
N ALA A 357 9.73 15.50 -6.08
CA ALA A 357 8.62 14.84 -5.39
C ALA A 357 9.10 13.65 -4.54
N LEU A 358 10.14 12.91 -5.00
CA LEU A 358 10.73 11.76 -4.35
C LEU A 358 11.88 12.09 -3.37
N ASP A 359 12.06 13.38 -3.01
CA ASP A 359 13.05 13.74 -1.97
C ASP A 359 12.71 13.05 -0.65
N LYS A 360 13.73 12.56 0.04
CA LYS A 360 13.55 11.84 1.32
C LYS A 360 13.11 12.74 2.44
N ASP A 361 13.46 14.04 2.37
CA ASP A 361 13.03 15.07 3.29
C ASP A 361 11.72 15.72 2.78
N PRO A 362 10.59 15.61 3.51
CA PRO A 362 9.33 16.22 3.12
C PRO A 362 9.43 17.75 2.90
N SER A 363 10.33 18.44 3.60
CA SER A 363 10.50 19.89 3.47
C SER A 363 11.08 20.32 2.11
N ARG A 364 11.74 19.41 1.41
CA ARG A 364 12.34 19.65 0.09
C ARG A 364 11.41 19.30 -1.07
N ARG A 365 10.31 18.59 -0.80
CA ARG A 365 9.29 18.25 -1.80
C ARG A 365 8.48 19.48 -2.19
N PHE A 366 7.58 19.32 -3.11
CA PHE A 366 6.47 20.26 -3.28
C PHE A 366 5.66 20.32 -1.98
N GLN A 367 5.23 21.52 -1.58
CA GLN A 367 4.52 21.68 -0.30
C GLN A 367 3.01 21.50 -0.44
N SER A 368 2.49 21.49 -1.67
CA SER A 368 1.10 21.16 -1.99
C SER A 368 0.97 20.46 -3.34
N ALA A 369 -0.12 19.73 -3.53
CA ALA A 369 -0.44 19.12 -4.81
C ALA A 369 -0.66 20.19 -5.91
N SER A 370 -1.16 21.38 -5.54
CA SER A 370 -1.30 22.51 -6.46
C SER A 370 0.06 23.00 -6.94
N GLU A 371 1.08 23.12 -6.07
CA GLU A 371 2.44 23.51 -6.47
C GLU A 371 3.03 22.51 -7.49
N LEU A 372 2.84 21.22 -7.26
CA LEU A 372 3.28 20.17 -8.19
C LEU A 372 2.54 20.26 -9.54
N ARG A 373 1.23 20.51 -9.52
CA ARG A 373 0.44 20.73 -10.74
C ARG A 373 0.95 21.93 -11.55
N ASP A 374 1.19 23.05 -10.88
CA ASP A 374 1.63 24.28 -11.53
C ASP A 374 3.01 24.06 -12.17
N ALA A 375 3.93 23.36 -11.50
CA ALA A 375 5.21 22.94 -12.08
C ALA A 375 5.06 22.02 -13.31
N LEU A 376 4.05 21.12 -13.31
CA LEU A 376 3.72 20.30 -14.49
C LEU A 376 3.26 21.16 -15.69
N ARG A 377 2.49 22.22 -15.45
CA ARG A 377 1.94 23.10 -16.48
C ARG A 377 3.00 24.01 -17.07
N GLU A 378 3.85 24.57 -16.25
CA GLU A 378 4.90 25.49 -16.68
C GLU A 378 5.97 24.81 -17.54
N GLY A 379 6.07 23.47 -17.49
CA GLY A 379 7.04 22.71 -18.28
C GLY A 379 8.50 22.94 -17.88
N GLU A 380 8.74 23.89 -16.99
CA GLU A 380 10.01 24.22 -16.37
C GLU A 380 9.96 23.73 -14.93
N ALA A 381 10.74 22.70 -14.60
CA ALA A 381 11.08 22.51 -13.21
C ALA A 381 11.83 23.78 -12.76
N PRO A 382 11.41 24.46 -11.68
CA PRO A 382 12.26 25.48 -11.08
C PRO A 382 13.64 24.85 -10.92
N SER A 383 14.70 25.61 -11.20
CA SER A 383 16.09 25.15 -11.16
C SER A 383 16.43 24.59 -9.76
N TRP A 384 16.06 23.35 -9.55
CA TRP A 384 16.39 22.63 -8.32
C TRP A 384 17.86 22.25 -8.40
N GLN A 385 18.69 23.05 -7.76
CA GLN A 385 20.08 22.73 -7.49
C GLN A 385 20.11 21.83 -6.25
N GLY A 386 19.76 20.56 -6.44
CA GLY A 386 19.99 19.53 -5.45
C GLY A 386 21.50 19.41 -5.26
N SER A 387 21.98 19.83 -4.11
CA SER A 387 23.29 19.44 -3.64
C SER A 387 23.36 17.92 -3.64
N ALA A 388 24.16 17.33 -4.52
CA ALA A 388 24.50 15.93 -4.44
C ALA A 388 24.91 15.63 -3.00
N PRO A 389 24.48 14.51 -2.41
CA PRO A 389 24.94 14.14 -1.09
C PRO A 389 26.47 14.06 -1.15
N THR A 390 27.12 14.98 -0.43
CA THR A 390 28.56 14.93 -0.25
C THR A 390 28.84 13.68 0.56
N VAL A 391 29.24 12.63 -0.12
CA VAL A 391 29.84 11.46 0.52
C VAL A 391 31.10 12.00 1.18
N ARG A 392 31.06 12.28 2.49
CA ARG A 392 32.29 12.42 3.24
C ARG A 392 32.91 11.02 3.34
N VAL A 393 34.04 10.89 2.67
CA VAL A 393 34.97 9.77 2.79
C VAL A 393 35.45 9.66 4.22
#